data_e03988b483d897b8b4be468a8a2d37a8
#
_entry.id   e03988b483d897b8b4be468a8a2d37a8
#
_cell.length_a   1.000
_cell.length_b   1.000
_cell.length_c   1.000
_cell.angle_alpha   90.00
_cell.angle_beta   90.00
_cell.angle_gamma   90.00
#
_symmetry.space_group_name_H-M   'P 1'
#
loop_
_entity.id
_entity.type
_entity.pdbx_description
1 polymer ?
#
loop_
_entity_poly.entity_id
_entity_poly.type
_entity_poly.pdbx_seq_one_letter_code
_entity_poly.pdbx_strand_id
1 'polypeptide(L)' 'MSVKNGKVYTYRVVYRCGHAYTIETRRRVSKAEQTRDQDVASRTLCPRCEEKEQKNVG' A
#
# COMPACT_ATOMS: atom_id res chain seq x y z
N MET A 1 -12.78 -22.94 -12.75
CA MET A 1 -12.62 -22.47 -12.78
C MET A 1 -11.93 -21.79 -13.04
N SER A 2 -11.58 -21.51 -13.16
CA SER A 2 -10.94 -21.04 -13.29
C SER A 2 -10.64 -19.99 -13.64
N VAL A 3 -10.40 -19.39 -13.47
CA VAL A 3 -10.27 -18.34 -13.60
C VAL A 3 -9.34 -17.78 -14.11
N LYS A 4 -8.86 -17.61 -14.35
CA LYS A 4 -7.97 -17.20 -14.73
C LYS A 4 -7.81 -15.99 -14.97
N ASN A 5 -7.85 -15.29 -14.97
CA ASN A 5 -7.63 -14.22 -15.20
C ASN A 5 -6.75 -13.66 -14.86
N GLY A 6 -6.35 -13.76 -14.69
CA GLY A 6 -5.47 -13.40 -14.03
C GLY A 6 -4.51 -12.36 -14.17
N LYS A 7 -4.81 -11.29 -14.56
CA LYS A 7 -3.87 -10.22 -14.58
C LYS A 7 -3.83 -9.53 -13.25
N VAL A 8 -2.67 -9.47 -12.64
CA VAL A 8 -2.51 -8.77 -11.37
C VAL A 8 -1.66 -7.54 -11.62
N TYR A 9 -2.11 -6.42 -11.12
CA TYR A 9 -1.38 -5.18 -11.24
C TYR A 9 -0.75 -4.84 -9.91
N THR A 10 0.47 -4.35 -9.96
CA THR A 10 1.14 -4.01 -8.72
C THR A 10 1.71 -2.61 -8.82
N TYR A 11 1.78 -1.95 -7.68
CA TYR A 11 2.46 -0.68 -7.60
C TYR A 11 2.98 -0.52 -6.18
N ARG A 12 3.92 0.38 -6.03
CA ARG A 12 4.63 0.50 -4.76
C ARG A 12 4.34 1.85 -4.12
N VAL A 13 4.22 1.85 -2.81
CA VAL A 13 4.08 3.10 -2.07
C VAL A 13 5.10 3.10 -0.94
N VAL A 14 5.52 4.29 -0.57
CA VAL A 14 6.47 4.43 0.54
C VAL A 14 5.75 5.17 1.65
N TYR A 15 5.71 4.57 2.81
CA TYR A 15 5.02 5.14 3.94
C TYR A 15 5.88 6.18 4.65
N ARG A 16 5.22 6.90 5.54
CA ARG A 16 5.90 7.95 6.27
C ARG A 16 7.12 7.45 7.02
N CYS A 17 7.05 6.22 7.47
CA CYS A 17 8.16 5.63 8.22
C CYS A 17 9.32 5.22 7.30
N GLY A 18 9.16 5.36 5.99
CA GLY A 18 10.23 4.99 5.08
C GLY A 18 10.13 3.58 4.55
N HIS A 19 9.19 2.81 5.00
CA HIS A 19 9.03 1.46 4.52
C HIS A 19 8.19 1.45 3.25
N ALA A 20 8.61 0.65 2.29
CA ALA A 20 7.90 0.54 1.04
C ALA A 20 7.09 -0.74 1.02
N TYR A 21 5.92 -0.66 0.43
CA TYR A 21 5.05 -1.81 0.31
C TYR A 21 4.57 -1.92 -1.12
N THR A 22 4.39 -3.14 -1.57
CA THR A 22 3.85 -3.39 -2.89
C THR A 22 2.37 -3.72 -2.75
N ILE A 23 1.55 -3.03 -3.50
CA ILE A 23 0.12 -3.22 -3.46
C ILE A 23 -0.29 -4.01 -4.69
N GLU A 24 -1.08 -5.05 -4.48
CA GLU A 24 -1.55 -5.88 -5.58
C GLU A 24 -3.04 -5.67 -5.76
N THR A 25 -3.44 -5.49 -6.99
CA THR A 25 -4.84 -5.34 -7.26
C THR A 25 -5.17 -6.09 -8.53
N ARG A 26 -6.43 -6.44 -8.68
CA ARG A 26 -6.87 -7.15 -9.86
C ARG A 26 -7.44 -6.23 -10.91
N ARG A 27 -7.49 -4.96 -10.65
CA ARG A 27 -7.95 -4.03 -11.64
C ARG A 27 -6.87 -3.02 -11.90
N ARG A 28 -6.97 -2.40 -13.03
CA ARG A 28 -5.99 -1.43 -13.41
C ARG A 28 -6.13 -0.19 -12.55
N VAL A 29 -5.02 0.29 -12.07
CA VAL A 29 -5.01 1.48 -11.22
C VAL A 29 -4.40 2.60 -12.03
N SER A 30 -5.11 3.71 -12.15
CA SER A 30 -4.62 4.83 -12.93
C SER A 30 -3.48 5.50 -12.19
N LYS A 31 -2.73 6.30 -12.92
CA LYS A 31 -1.64 7.01 -12.34
C LYS A 31 -2.11 7.96 -11.27
N ALA A 32 -3.24 8.57 -11.48
CA ALA A 32 -3.79 9.49 -10.51
C ALA A 32 -4.08 8.78 -9.20
N GLU A 33 -4.60 7.58 -9.30
CA GLU A 33 -4.89 6.81 -8.10
C GLU A 33 -3.61 6.41 -7.39
N GLN A 34 -2.62 6.03 -8.15
CA GLN A 34 -1.34 5.66 -7.54
C GLN A 34 -0.71 6.85 -6.84
N THR A 35 -0.79 7.99 -7.44
CA THR A 35 -0.24 9.19 -6.84
C THR A 35 -0.97 9.52 -5.55
N ARG A 36 -2.28 9.36 -5.58
CA ARG A 36 -3.06 9.62 -4.39
C ARG A 36 -2.71 8.66 -3.28
N ASP A 37 -2.59 7.38 -3.62
CA ASP A 37 -2.22 6.39 -2.62
C ASP A 37 -0.85 6.69 -2.04
N GLN A 38 0.07 7.10 -2.89
CA GLN A 38 1.39 7.45 -2.43
C GLN A 38 1.33 8.66 -1.50
N ASP A 39 0.49 9.61 -1.83
CA ASP A 39 0.37 10.79 -1.00
C ASP A 39 -0.18 10.43 0.37
N VAL A 40 -1.17 9.58 0.40
CA VAL A 40 -1.74 9.14 1.67
C VAL A 40 -0.70 8.34 2.45
N ALA A 41 0.01 7.48 1.76
CA ALA A 41 1.01 6.67 2.43
C ALA A 41 2.10 7.52 3.04
N SER A 42 2.48 8.58 2.36
CA SER A 42 3.56 9.43 2.87
C SER A 42 3.16 10.15 4.14
N ARG A 43 1.89 10.14 4.46
CA ARG A 43 1.42 10.76 5.70
C ARG A 43 1.02 9.74 6.72
N THR A 44 1.17 8.47 6.41
CA THR A 44 0.67 7.42 7.27
C THR A 44 1.81 6.46 7.57
N LEU A 45 1.78 5.90 8.75
CA LEU A 45 2.75 4.87 9.07
C LEU A 45 2.30 3.56 8.45
N CYS A 46 3.25 2.73 8.07
CA CYS A 46 2.90 1.45 7.53
C CYS A 46 2.27 0.61 8.64
N PRO A 47 1.52 -0.41 8.28
CA PRO A 47 0.81 -1.19 9.28
C PRO A 47 1.70 -1.72 10.39
N ARG A 48 2.91 -2.08 10.04
CA ARG A 48 3.81 -2.60 11.03
C ARG A 48 4.24 -1.54 12.02
N CYS A 49 4.62 -0.40 11.52
CA CYS A 49 5.07 0.67 12.40
C CYS A 49 3.92 1.21 13.22
N GLU A 50 2.76 1.24 12.62
CA GLU A 50 1.59 1.70 13.33
C GLU A 50 1.28 0.78 14.50
N GLU A 51 1.36 -0.49 14.24
CA GLU A 51 1.10 -1.46 15.28
C GLU A 51 2.12 -1.33 16.40
N LYS A 52 3.35 -1.13 16.03
CA LYS A 52 4.40 -0.99 16.99
C LYS A 52 4.20 0.23 17.87
N GLU A 53 3.78 1.30 17.25
CA GLU A 53 3.56 2.53 17.96
C GLU A 53 2.42 2.39 18.95
N GLN A 54 1.39 1.71 18.55
CA GLN A 54 0.26 1.49 19.43
C GLN A 54 0.67 0.66 20.63
N LYS A 55 1.48 -0.31 20.41
CA LYS A 55 1.92 -1.14 21.49
C LYS A 55 2.75 -0.39 22.47
N ASN A 56 3.46 0.56 21.98
CA ASN A 56 4.34 1.32 22.82
C ASN A 56 3.67 2.27 23.73
N VAL A 57 2.46 2.51 23.48
CA VAL A 57 1.74 3.45 24.26
C VAL A 57 1.57 2.96 25.62
N GLY A 58 1.83 2.14 25.98
CA GLY A 58 1.74 1.83 27.28
C GLY A 58 1.42 1.91 28.34
#